data_0965be00c04ecd773b9d702824978594
#
_entry.id   0965be00c04ecd773b9d702824978594
#
_cell.length_a   1.000
_cell.length_b   1.000
_cell.length_c   1.000
_cell.angle_alpha   90.00
_cell.angle_beta   90.00
_cell.angle_gamma   90.00
#
_symmetry.space_group_name_H-M   'P 1'
#
loop_
_entity.id
_entity.type
_entity.pdbx_description
1 polymer ?
#
loop_
_entity_poly.entity_id
_entity_poly.type
_entity_poly.pdbx_seq_one_letter_code
_entity_poly.pdbx_strand_id
1 'polypeptide(L)'
;MRLTLCSFSLAITISPVCLAQPWELGAIGGYGWYHDSSITNATGSSQAGLPPRAAFGVTFTQNMNDHFGGEIRYLFRFGGPELKSSGTEAKLDGHTNLVTYDFLFYTSPKESNIRPFVAAGAGIKVYSGLGPRYLDLNQPLANFALLRPVNQVEPAISVGGGMKFLLPKRTQLRIDFRAYMTPLPDQLFRPIGPSVIHGWLYDFVPLGGISYVF
;
A
#
# COMPACT_ATOMS: atom_id res chain seq x y z
N MET A 1 -49.90 22.07 2.58
CA MET A 1 -49.22 20.86 2.21
C MET A 1 -48.02 20.70 3.17
N ARG A 2 -48.14 19.87 4.21
CA ARG A 2 -47.12 19.69 5.25
C ARG A 2 -46.28 18.47 4.86
N LEU A 3 -44.98 18.70 4.54
CA LEU A 3 -44.01 17.61 4.37
C LEU A 3 -43.55 17.11 5.75
N THR A 4 -43.88 15.87 6.05
CA THR A 4 -43.37 15.13 7.21
C THR A 4 -42.02 14.53 6.84
N LEU A 5 -40.95 15.06 7.43
CA LEU A 5 -39.61 14.42 7.36
C LEU A 5 -39.63 13.16 8.24
N CYS A 6 -39.58 11.98 7.63
CA CYS A 6 -39.28 10.74 8.31
C CYS A 6 -37.77 10.68 8.60
N SER A 7 -37.37 10.90 9.83
CA SER A 7 -36.03 10.65 10.33
C SER A 7 -35.81 9.14 10.47
N PHE A 8 -35.00 8.55 9.60
CA PHE A 8 -34.56 7.15 9.68
C PHE A 8 -33.41 7.07 10.67
N SER A 9 -33.68 6.77 11.93
CA SER A 9 -32.65 6.47 12.94
C SER A 9 -32.17 5.04 12.72
N LEU A 10 -30.97 4.88 12.10
CA LEU A 10 -30.28 3.60 12.00
C LEU A 10 -29.66 3.28 13.36
N ALA A 11 -30.36 2.55 14.19
CA ALA A 11 -29.85 2.01 15.44
C ALA A 11 -28.89 0.85 15.11
N ILE A 12 -27.58 1.09 15.14
CA ILE A 12 -26.56 0.05 15.09
C ILE A 12 -26.60 -0.67 16.44
N THR A 13 -27.33 -1.77 16.53
CA THR A 13 -27.27 -2.69 17.67
C THR A 13 -25.94 -3.44 17.60
N ILE A 14 -24.94 -2.98 18.36
CA ILE A 14 -23.70 -3.72 18.58
C ILE A 14 -24.06 -4.92 19.47
N SER A 15 -24.28 -6.07 18.85
CA SER A 15 -24.53 -7.32 19.56
C SER A 15 -23.30 -7.71 20.40
N PRO A 16 -23.46 -8.07 21.69
CA PRO A 16 -22.34 -8.42 22.58
C PRO A 16 -21.63 -9.75 22.24
N VAL A 17 -22.01 -10.42 21.16
CA VAL A 17 -21.35 -11.67 20.68
C VAL A 17 -19.94 -11.41 20.13
N CYS A 18 -19.54 -10.14 19.95
CA CYS A 18 -18.22 -9.77 19.42
C CYS A 18 -17.05 -9.87 20.43
N LEU A 19 -17.31 -10.24 21.69
CA LEU A 19 -16.31 -10.27 22.76
C LEU A 19 -15.40 -11.51 22.78
N ALA A 20 -15.63 -12.49 21.91
CA ALA A 20 -14.84 -13.74 21.88
C ALA A 20 -13.62 -13.70 20.90
N GLN A 21 -13.49 -12.64 20.10
CA GLN A 21 -12.41 -12.56 19.10
C GLN A 21 -11.43 -11.46 19.50
N PRO A 22 -10.16 -11.82 19.82
CA PRO A 22 -9.16 -10.81 20.18
C PRO A 22 -8.85 -9.92 18.97
N TRP A 23 -8.95 -8.63 19.18
CA TRP A 23 -8.59 -7.60 18.22
C TRP A 23 -7.17 -7.12 18.49
N GLU A 24 -6.47 -6.75 17.45
CA GLU A 24 -5.13 -6.18 17.57
C GLU A 24 -5.07 -4.83 16.86
N LEU A 25 -4.49 -3.84 17.52
CA LEU A 25 -4.12 -2.57 16.93
C LEU A 25 -2.60 -2.47 16.93
N GLY A 26 -2.00 -2.24 15.77
CA GLY A 26 -0.54 -2.20 15.61
C GLY A 26 -0.05 -0.97 14.88
N ALA A 27 1.17 -0.58 15.21
CA ALA A 27 1.97 0.36 14.44
C ALA A 27 3.11 -0.39 13.75
N ILE A 28 3.34 -0.07 12.47
CA ILE A 28 4.34 -0.72 11.64
C ILE A 28 5.23 0.32 10.97
N GLY A 29 6.48 -0.03 10.73
CA GLY A 29 7.43 0.78 9.98
C GLY A 29 8.43 -0.08 9.24
N GLY A 30 8.97 0.44 8.16
CA GLY A 30 9.92 -0.29 7.36
C GLY A 30 10.49 0.54 6.22
N TYR A 31 11.09 -0.15 5.27
CA TYR A 31 11.70 0.45 4.11
C TYR A 31 11.37 -0.38 2.87
N GLY A 32 10.85 0.23 1.85
CA GLY A 32 10.43 -0.50 0.67
C GLY A 32 11.13 -0.03 -0.61
N TRP A 33 11.16 -0.91 -1.59
CA TRP A 33 11.67 -0.62 -2.92
C TRP A 33 10.70 -1.12 -3.99
N TYR A 34 10.68 -0.43 -5.12
CA TYR A 34 9.92 -0.84 -6.28
C TYR A 34 10.79 -1.61 -7.26
N HIS A 35 10.18 -2.56 -7.95
CA HIS A 35 10.71 -3.04 -9.21
C HIS A 35 10.10 -2.18 -10.32
N ASP A 36 10.96 -1.43 -11.01
CA ASP A 36 10.55 -0.42 -11.98
C ASP A 36 9.94 -1.06 -13.24
N SER A 37 8.98 -0.39 -13.83
CA SER A 37 8.42 -0.74 -15.14
C SER A 37 9.13 0.02 -16.25
N SER A 38 9.17 -0.55 -17.46
CA SER A 38 9.80 0.08 -18.61
C SER A 38 8.78 0.83 -19.47
N ILE A 39 9.17 2.03 -19.93
CA ILE A 39 8.49 2.79 -20.97
C ILE A 39 9.37 2.75 -22.21
N THR A 40 8.86 2.24 -23.32
CA THR A 40 9.61 2.09 -24.56
C THR A 40 9.04 2.96 -25.68
N ASN A 41 9.92 3.51 -26.50
CA ASN A 41 9.57 4.17 -27.76
C ASN A 41 10.61 3.87 -28.84
N ALA A 42 10.47 4.46 -30.02
CA ALA A 42 11.39 4.26 -31.13
C ALA A 42 12.84 4.72 -30.85
N THR A 43 13.08 5.56 -29.84
CA THR A 43 14.40 6.10 -29.49
C THR A 43 15.08 5.34 -28.35
N GLY A 44 14.39 4.38 -27.69
CA GLY A 44 14.97 3.59 -26.60
C GLY A 44 13.98 3.24 -25.48
N SER A 45 14.50 3.01 -24.29
CA SER A 45 13.71 2.67 -23.11
C SER A 45 14.07 3.56 -21.91
N SER A 46 13.07 3.84 -21.07
CA SER A 46 13.21 4.50 -19.79
C SER A 46 12.59 3.64 -18.70
N GLN A 47 13.15 3.64 -17.51
CA GLN A 47 12.58 2.99 -16.34
C GLN A 47 11.68 3.99 -15.61
N ALA A 48 10.46 3.56 -15.31
CA ALA A 48 9.47 4.32 -14.56
C ALA A 48 9.19 3.62 -13.23
N GLY A 49 9.33 4.35 -12.14
CA GLY A 49 9.14 3.79 -10.80
C GLY A 49 9.07 4.86 -9.73
N LEU A 50 9.24 4.41 -8.49
CA LEU A 50 9.35 5.28 -7.33
C LEU A 50 10.62 4.92 -6.54
N PRO A 51 11.31 5.91 -5.94
CA PRO A 51 12.53 5.66 -5.20
C PRO A 51 12.30 4.80 -3.95
N PRO A 52 13.30 4.01 -3.54
CA PRO A 52 13.27 3.32 -2.26
C PRO A 52 13.16 4.32 -1.12
N ARG A 53 12.18 4.14 -0.20
CA ARG A 53 11.91 5.07 0.91
C ARG A 53 11.33 4.35 2.12
N ALA A 54 11.36 5.06 3.25
CA ALA A 54 10.69 4.64 4.48
C ALA A 54 9.17 4.58 4.31
N ALA A 55 8.57 3.60 4.96
CA ALA A 55 7.14 3.35 5.01
C ALA A 55 6.69 3.25 6.46
N PHE A 56 5.54 3.84 6.79
CA PHE A 56 4.94 3.82 8.12
C PHE A 56 3.46 3.53 8.02
N GLY A 57 2.92 2.85 9.00
CA GLY A 57 1.51 2.51 8.93
C GLY A 57 0.92 1.99 10.22
N VAL A 58 -0.34 1.63 10.12
CA VAL A 58 -1.11 1.02 11.19
C VAL A 58 -1.83 -0.22 10.67
N THR A 59 -2.04 -1.18 11.58
CA THR A 59 -2.77 -2.41 11.30
C THR A 59 -3.88 -2.58 12.31
N PHE A 60 -5.04 -3.02 11.84
CA PHE A 60 -6.15 -3.44 12.68
C PHE A 60 -6.50 -4.87 12.29
N THR A 61 -6.22 -5.82 13.19
CA THR A 61 -6.32 -7.25 12.93
C THR A 61 -7.41 -7.88 13.79
N GLN A 62 -8.24 -8.71 13.18
CA GLN A 62 -9.21 -9.57 13.83
C GLN A 62 -8.69 -11.02 13.80
N ASN A 63 -8.46 -11.61 14.95
CA ASN A 63 -8.10 -13.04 15.06
C ASN A 63 -9.36 -13.88 15.15
N MET A 64 -9.88 -14.34 14.01
CA MET A 64 -11.15 -15.06 13.91
C MET A 64 -11.10 -16.41 14.65
N ASN A 65 -10.02 -17.17 14.42
CA ASN A 65 -9.74 -18.42 15.11
C ASN A 65 -8.23 -18.67 15.21
N ASP A 66 -7.79 -19.88 15.54
CA ASP A 66 -6.37 -20.18 15.73
C ASP A 66 -5.54 -20.02 14.46
N HIS A 67 -6.16 -20.30 13.31
CA HIS A 67 -5.46 -20.34 12.03
C HIS A 67 -5.86 -19.21 11.08
N PHE A 68 -6.97 -18.51 11.30
CA PHE A 68 -7.45 -17.49 10.39
C PHE A 68 -7.62 -16.13 11.07
N GLY A 69 -7.28 -15.07 10.35
CA GLY A 69 -7.53 -13.70 10.73
C GLY A 69 -7.79 -12.81 9.53
N GLY A 70 -8.33 -11.63 9.81
CA GLY A 70 -8.49 -10.55 8.83
C GLY A 70 -7.74 -9.32 9.32
N GLU A 71 -7.12 -8.59 8.43
CA GLU A 71 -6.34 -7.40 8.75
C GLU A 71 -6.65 -6.25 7.80
N ILE A 72 -7.06 -5.12 8.34
CA ILE A 72 -7.03 -3.85 7.63
C ILE A 72 -5.66 -3.23 7.87
N ARG A 73 -5.00 -2.82 6.80
CA ARG A 73 -3.68 -2.18 6.84
C ARG A 73 -3.74 -0.85 6.11
N TYR A 74 -3.21 0.18 6.77
CA TYR A 74 -2.88 1.44 6.14
C TYR A 74 -1.37 1.61 6.12
N LEU A 75 -0.81 2.00 4.98
CA LEU A 75 0.61 2.26 4.81
C LEU A 75 0.82 3.58 4.08
N PHE A 76 1.55 4.47 4.71
CA PHE A 76 2.04 5.72 4.12
C PHE A 76 3.51 5.57 3.73
N ARG A 77 3.87 6.09 2.56
CA ARG A 77 5.24 6.07 2.08
C ARG A 77 5.60 7.35 1.38
N PHE A 78 6.78 7.87 1.70
CA PHE A 78 7.38 9.01 1.02
C PHE A 78 7.91 8.60 -0.37
N GLY A 79 8.01 9.56 -1.28
CA GLY A 79 8.59 9.41 -2.60
C GLY A 79 7.55 9.56 -3.72
N GLY A 80 7.90 10.39 -4.68
CA GLY A 80 7.12 10.63 -5.88
C GLY A 80 7.62 9.84 -7.08
N PRO A 81 6.98 9.99 -8.25
CA PRO A 81 7.36 9.30 -9.46
C PRO A 81 8.74 9.73 -9.96
N GLU A 82 9.52 8.77 -10.48
CA GLU A 82 10.80 9.01 -11.12
C GLU A 82 10.92 8.26 -12.45
N LEU A 83 11.63 8.89 -13.39
CA LEU A 83 12.04 8.31 -14.67
C LEU A 83 13.55 8.26 -14.73
N LYS A 84 14.10 7.14 -15.21
CA LYS A 84 15.55 6.93 -15.38
C LYS A 84 15.84 6.36 -16.76
N SER A 85 16.83 6.95 -17.45
CA SER A 85 17.36 6.43 -18.70
C SER A 85 18.78 6.91 -18.91
N SER A 86 19.71 5.99 -19.18
CA SER A 86 21.10 6.29 -19.58
C SER A 86 21.82 7.33 -18.70
N GLY A 87 21.62 7.26 -17.37
CA GLY A 87 22.24 8.18 -16.43
C GLY A 87 21.51 9.53 -16.25
N THR A 88 20.43 9.77 -16.99
CA THR A 88 19.54 10.93 -16.82
C THR A 88 18.37 10.55 -15.95
N GLU A 89 17.98 11.41 -15.01
CA GLU A 89 16.87 11.21 -14.10
C GLU A 89 15.91 12.40 -14.14
N ALA A 90 14.61 12.11 -14.18
CA ALA A 90 13.54 13.08 -13.91
C ALA A 90 12.79 12.63 -12.65
N LYS A 91 12.61 13.53 -11.70
CA LYS A 91 11.95 13.23 -10.41
C LYS A 91 10.89 14.28 -10.08
N LEU A 92 9.84 13.83 -9.45
CA LEU A 92 8.82 14.68 -8.88
C LEU A 92 8.63 14.28 -7.41
N ASP A 93 8.40 15.24 -6.53
CA ASP A 93 8.07 14.95 -5.14
C ASP A 93 6.68 14.29 -5.04
N GLY A 94 6.48 13.53 -3.98
CA GLY A 94 5.21 12.86 -3.78
C GLY A 94 5.17 11.93 -2.59
N HIS A 95 4.05 11.24 -2.47
CA HIS A 95 3.83 10.20 -1.48
C HIS A 95 2.80 9.18 -1.98
N THR A 96 2.73 8.04 -1.31
CA THR A 96 1.69 7.05 -1.58
C THR A 96 0.96 6.70 -0.30
N ASN A 97 -0.34 6.47 -0.43
CA ASN A 97 -1.21 5.95 0.61
C ASN A 97 -1.79 4.62 0.14
N LEU A 98 -1.63 3.58 0.93
CA LEU A 98 -2.12 2.25 0.61
C LEU A 98 -3.07 1.80 1.71
N VAL A 99 -4.24 1.31 1.32
CA VAL A 99 -5.18 0.63 2.22
C VAL A 99 -5.45 -0.74 1.64
N THR A 100 -5.22 -1.80 2.44
CA THR A 100 -5.54 -3.18 2.06
C THR A 100 -6.38 -3.85 3.13
N TYR A 101 -7.17 -4.84 2.69
CA TYR A 101 -7.71 -5.88 3.54
C TYR A 101 -7.04 -7.19 3.19
N ASP A 102 -6.38 -7.80 4.16
CA ASP A 102 -5.61 -9.03 4.00
C ASP A 102 -6.22 -10.15 4.84
N PHE A 103 -6.37 -11.33 4.25
CA PHE A 103 -6.61 -12.56 4.98
C PHE A 103 -5.27 -13.09 5.49
N LEU A 104 -5.24 -13.48 6.77
CA LEU A 104 -4.08 -14.05 7.44
C LEU A 104 -4.33 -15.52 7.70
N PHE A 105 -3.38 -16.36 7.32
CA PHE A 105 -3.35 -17.77 7.71
C PHE A 105 -2.16 -18.02 8.64
N TYR A 106 -2.45 -18.45 9.86
CA TYR A 106 -1.46 -18.73 10.90
C TYR A 106 -1.17 -20.23 10.96
N THR A 107 0.10 -20.58 11.08
CA THR A 107 0.51 -21.99 11.21
C THR A 107 0.51 -22.49 12.65
N SER A 108 0.35 -21.59 13.63
CA SER A 108 0.37 -21.91 15.06
C SER A 108 -0.85 -21.32 15.79
N PRO A 109 -1.34 -21.96 16.88
CA PRO A 109 -2.44 -21.45 17.70
C PRO A 109 -2.18 -20.06 18.29
N LYS A 110 -3.24 -19.42 18.82
CA LYS A 110 -3.19 -18.06 19.37
C LYS A 110 -2.26 -17.90 20.57
N GLU A 111 -2.14 -18.94 21.40
CA GLU A 111 -1.32 -18.96 22.62
C GLU A 111 0.17 -19.21 22.37
N SER A 112 0.55 -19.49 21.12
CA SER A 112 1.95 -19.73 20.77
C SER A 112 2.79 -18.49 20.91
N ASN A 113 3.98 -18.62 21.52
CA ASN A 113 4.93 -17.52 21.67
C ASN A 113 5.40 -16.96 20.30
N ILE A 114 5.43 -17.82 19.29
CA ILE A 114 5.79 -17.45 17.91
C ILE A 114 4.66 -17.91 16.99
N ARG A 115 4.13 -16.97 16.23
CA ARG A 115 3.01 -17.20 15.30
C ARG A 115 3.39 -16.82 13.88
N PRO A 116 3.95 -17.76 13.09
CA PRO A 116 4.18 -17.53 11.67
C PRO A 116 2.85 -17.40 10.92
N PHE A 117 2.83 -16.57 9.90
CA PHE A 117 1.65 -16.38 9.06
C PHE A 117 2.01 -16.08 7.60
N VAL A 118 1.10 -16.44 6.72
CA VAL A 118 1.03 -15.96 5.35
C VAL A 118 -0.19 -15.07 5.19
N ALA A 119 -0.14 -14.16 4.24
CA ALA A 119 -1.21 -13.20 4.02
C ALA A 119 -1.41 -12.94 2.54
N ALA A 120 -2.68 -12.80 2.16
CA ALA A 120 -3.07 -12.39 0.83
C ALA A 120 -4.30 -11.50 0.91
N GLY A 121 -4.36 -10.47 0.07
CA GLY A 121 -5.46 -9.52 0.10
C GLY A 121 -5.46 -8.57 -1.09
N ALA A 122 -6.36 -7.61 -1.00
CA ALA A 122 -6.51 -6.58 -2.01
C ALA A 122 -6.85 -5.24 -1.36
N GLY A 123 -6.69 -4.17 -2.12
CA GLY A 123 -7.00 -2.84 -1.65
C GLY A 123 -6.83 -1.78 -2.73
N ILE A 124 -6.56 -0.57 -2.29
CA ILE A 124 -6.32 0.58 -3.17
C ILE A 124 -5.03 1.29 -2.77
N LYS A 125 -4.31 1.77 -3.76
CA LYS A 125 -3.12 2.60 -3.59
C LYS A 125 -3.33 3.93 -4.27
N VAL A 126 -3.17 5.01 -3.50
CA VAL A 126 -3.25 6.38 -4.00
C VAL A 126 -1.84 6.89 -4.19
N TYR A 127 -1.49 7.19 -5.41
CA TYR A 127 -0.25 7.86 -5.78
C TYR A 127 -0.48 9.36 -5.85
N SER A 128 0.33 10.15 -5.17
CA SER A 128 0.22 11.61 -5.13
C SER A 128 1.54 12.24 -5.59
N GLY A 129 1.52 12.84 -6.77
CA GLY A 129 2.61 13.68 -7.26
C GLY A 129 2.45 15.11 -6.76
N LEU A 130 3.52 15.71 -6.25
CA LEU A 130 3.56 17.08 -5.74
C LEU A 130 4.44 17.95 -6.64
N GLY A 131 3.96 19.15 -7.02
CA GLY A 131 4.71 20.07 -7.85
C GLY A 131 3.82 21.07 -8.57
N PRO A 132 4.40 21.91 -9.45
CA PRO A 132 3.62 22.85 -10.26
C PRO A 132 2.73 22.11 -11.26
N ARG A 133 1.49 22.54 -11.39
CA ARG A 133 0.46 21.86 -12.22
C ARG A 133 0.61 22.03 -13.72
N TYR A 134 1.58 22.77 -14.19
CA TYR A 134 1.84 22.94 -15.62
C TYR A 134 2.74 21.83 -16.16
N LEU A 135 2.50 21.44 -17.40
CA LEU A 135 3.32 20.47 -18.10
C LEU A 135 4.65 21.16 -18.46
N ASP A 136 5.72 20.72 -17.83
CA ASP A 136 7.06 21.15 -18.21
C ASP A 136 7.60 20.21 -19.31
N LEU A 137 7.46 20.63 -20.57
CA LEU A 137 7.99 19.93 -21.72
C LEU A 137 9.52 19.91 -21.78
N ASN A 138 10.19 20.75 -20.97
CA ASN A 138 11.65 20.82 -20.89
C ASN A 138 12.21 19.89 -19.79
N GLN A 139 11.34 19.13 -19.08
CA GLN A 139 11.84 18.20 -18.07
C GLN A 139 12.70 17.11 -18.74
N PRO A 140 13.72 16.58 -18.04
CA PRO A 140 14.53 15.47 -18.55
C PRO A 140 13.63 14.28 -18.90
N LEU A 141 13.98 13.56 -19.97
CA LEU A 141 13.26 12.38 -20.46
C LEU A 141 11.80 12.64 -20.90
N ALA A 142 11.44 13.90 -21.21
CA ALA A 142 10.11 14.25 -21.72
C ALA A 142 9.74 13.52 -23.04
N ASN A 143 10.74 13.01 -23.79
CA ASN A 143 10.54 12.20 -24.97
C ASN A 143 9.96 10.81 -24.70
N PHE A 144 10.02 10.31 -23.47
CA PHE A 144 9.41 9.03 -23.04
C PHE A 144 8.08 9.26 -22.34
N ALA A 145 8.07 10.05 -21.27
CA ALA A 145 6.87 10.41 -20.54
C ALA A 145 7.05 11.72 -19.78
N LEU A 146 5.94 12.39 -19.50
CA LEU A 146 5.90 13.56 -18.60
C LEU A 146 5.45 13.12 -17.21
N LEU A 147 6.22 13.49 -16.20
CA LEU A 147 5.82 13.38 -14.80
C LEU A 147 4.81 14.50 -14.48
N ARG A 148 3.67 14.13 -13.90
CA ARG A 148 2.58 15.06 -13.59
C ARG A 148 2.26 15.07 -12.10
N PRO A 149 2.07 16.25 -11.50
CA PRO A 149 1.64 16.39 -10.11
C PRO A 149 0.11 16.18 -10.02
N VAL A 150 -0.31 14.93 -10.10
CA VAL A 150 -1.71 14.51 -9.99
C VAL A 150 -1.86 13.41 -8.97
N ASN A 151 -3.08 13.20 -8.50
CA ASN A 151 -3.42 12.06 -7.67
C ASN A 151 -4.09 11.00 -8.54
N GLN A 152 -3.63 9.76 -8.41
CA GLN A 152 -4.19 8.61 -9.11
C GLN A 152 -4.41 7.47 -8.14
N VAL A 153 -5.58 6.84 -8.25
CA VAL A 153 -5.97 5.69 -7.43
C VAL A 153 -5.86 4.44 -8.29
N GLU A 154 -5.12 3.46 -7.80
CA GLU A 154 -4.94 2.17 -8.47
C GLU A 154 -5.39 1.02 -7.56
N PRO A 155 -5.97 -0.05 -8.11
CA PRO A 155 -6.20 -1.27 -7.36
C PRO A 155 -4.87 -1.89 -6.95
N ALA A 156 -4.83 -2.48 -5.75
CA ALA A 156 -3.63 -3.11 -5.22
C ALA A 156 -3.92 -4.55 -4.81
N ILE A 157 -3.02 -5.45 -5.18
CA ILE A 157 -2.99 -6.82 -4.66
C ILE A 157 -1.86 -6.88 -3.63
N SER A 158 -2.12 -7.52 -2.50
CA SER A 158 -1.18 -7.71 -1.40
C SER A 158 -0.91 -9.20 -1.19
N VAL A 159 0.35 -9.59 -1.13
CA VAL A 159 0.77 -10.92 -0.71
C VAL A 159 1.99 -10.83 0.18
N GLY A 160 2.13 -11.76 1.12
CA GLY A 160 3.30 -11.77 1.98
C GLY A 160 3.19 -12.73 3.13
N GLY A 161 4.04 -12.52 4.12
CA GLY A 161 4.05 -13.34 5.32
C GLY A 161 5.00 -12.78 6.36
N GLY A 162 4.98 -13.37 7.54
CA GLY A 162 5.80 -12.91 8.63
C GLY A 162 5.64 -13.75 9.88
N MET A 163 6.10 -13.19 10.97
CA MET A 163 6.02 -13.78 12.30
C MET A 163 5.57 -12.76 13.32
N LYS A 164 4.70 -13.17 14.24
CA LYS A 164 4.35 -12.44 15.43
C LYS A 164 4.98 -13.13 16.64
N PHE A 165 5.56 -12.33 17.53
CA PHE A 165 6.18 -12.79 18.78
C PHE A 165 5.36 -12.26 19.92
N LEU A 166 4.78 -13.16 20.74
CA LEU A 166 3.99 -12.77 21.89
C LEU A 166 4.92 -12.25 23.01
N LEU A 167 4.64 -11.06 23.49
CA LEU A 167 5.32 -10.41 24.58
C LEU A 167 4.37 -10.32 25.80
N PRO A 168 4.91 -10.10 27.02
CA PRO A 168 4.08 -9.86 28.19
C PRO A 168 3.11 -8.67 28.00
N LYS A 169 2.03 -8.64 28.78
CA LYS A 169 1.05 -7.53 28.82
C LYS A 169 0.27 -7.33 27.51
N ARG A 170 -0.12 -8.42 26.84
CA ARG A 170 -0.93 -8.39 25.59
C ARG A 170 -0.26 -7.64 24.43
N THR A 171 1.05 -7.54 24.46
CA THR A 171 1.83 -6.89 23.40
C THR A 171 2.41 -7.95 22.48
N GLN A 172 2.53 -7.65 21.19
CA GLN A 172 3.17 -8.51 20.20
C GLN A 172 4.18 -7.71 19.39
N LEU A 173 5.35 -8.27 19.17
CA LEU A 173 6.29 -7.80 18.17
C LEU A 173 5.96 -8.49 16.85
N ARG A 174 6.07 -7.77 15.75
CA ARG A 174 5.78 -8.27 14.41
C ARG A 174 6.93 -7.97 13.46
N ILE A 175 7.28 -8.95 12.65
CA ILE A 175 8.16 -8.79 11.49
C ILE A 175 7.43 -9.41 10.32
N ASP A 176 7.23 -8.65 9.23
CA ASP A 176 6.64 -9.18 8.03
C ASP A 176 7.29 -8.62 6.75
N PHE A 177 7.09 -9.33 5.67
CA PHE A 177 7.49 -8.93 4.34
C PHE A 177 6.25 -8.92 3.45
N ARG A 178 6.01 -7.81 2.75
CA ARG A 178 4.88 -7.64 1.85
C ARG A 178 5.33 -7.28 0.46
N ALA A 179 4.69 -7.89 -0.52
CA ALA A 179 4.72 -7.50 -1.91
C ALA A 179 3.36 -6.93 -2.29
N TYR A 180 3.36 -5.70 -2.79
CA TYR A 180 2.17 -5.06 -3.33
C TYR A 180 2.32 -4.92 -4.84
N MET A 181 1.28 -5.27 -5.56
CA MET A 181 1.23 -5.20 -7.02
C MET A 181 0.11 -4.24 -7.42
N THR A 182 0.45 -3.24 -8.24
CA THR A 182 -0.50 -2.26 -8.78
C THR A 182 -0.25 -2.05 -10.26
N PRO A 183 -1.25 -1.70 -11.07
CA PRO A 183 -1.00 -1.16 -12.40
C PRO A 183 -0.09 0.06 -12.33
N LEU A 184 0.68 0.31 -13.39
CA LEU A 184 1.48 1.53 -13.48
C LEU A 184 0.55 2.75 -13.61
N PRO A 185 0.68 3.79 -12.76
CA PRO A 185 -0.20 4.96 -12.80
C PRO A 185 0.10 5.84 -14.03
N ASP A 186 -0.70 5.70 -15.08
CA ASP A 186 -0.55 6.32 -16.39
C ASP A 186 -0.78 7.84 -16.40
N GLN A 187 -1.51 8.36 -15.41
CA GLN A 187 -1.73 9.80 -15.28
C GLN A 187 -0.52 10.52 -14.63
N LEU A 188 0.21 9.82 -13.75
CA LEU A 188 1.47 10.33 -13.19
C LEU A 188 2.61 10.25 -14.22
N PHE A 189 2.65 9.14 -14.98
CA PHE A 189 3.62 8.88 -16.04
C PHE A 189 2.92 9.02 -17.39
N ARG A 190 2.66 10.24 -17.82
CA ARG A 190 1.94 10.46 -19.07
C ARG A 190 2.85 10.19 -20.27
N PRO A 191 2.63 9.13 -21.05
CA PRO A 191 3.42 8.85 -22.23
C PRO A 191 3.24 9.93 -23.29
N ILE A 192 4.29 10.19 -24.07
CA ILE A 192 4.25 11.15 -25.18
C ILE A 192 4.53 10.42 -26.48
N GLY A 193 3.78 10.76 -27.52
CA GLY A 193 3.91 10.19 -28.86
C GLY A 193 3.61 8.69 -28.88
N PRO A 194 4.44 7.89 -29.59
CA PRO A 194 4.23 6.45 -29.72
C PRO A 194 4.73 5.64 -28.51
N SER A 195 5.04 6.30 -27.37
CA SER A 195 5.49 5.60 -26.18
C SER A 195 4.36 4.75 -25.60
N VAL A 196 4.67 3.49 -25.32
CA VAL A 196 3.73 2.53 -24.77
C VAL A 196 4.13 2.24 -23.32
N ILE A 197 3.17 2.41 -22.43
CA ILE A 197 3.29 2.05 -21.02
C ILE A 197 2.57 0.72 -20.83
N HIS A 198 3.31 -0.30 -20.42
CA HIS A 198 2.77 -1.58 -20.01
C HIS A 198 3.46 -2.05 -18.74
N GLY A 199 2.68 -2.65 -17.86
CA GLY A 199 3.26 -3.37 -16.73
C GLY A 199 2.60 -3.07 -15.40
N TRP A 200 3.10 -3.78 -14.41
CA TRP A 200 2.74 -3.68 -13.02
C TRP A 200 3.92 -3.15 -12.22
N LEU A 201 3.65 -2.30 -11.26
CA LEU A 201 4.61 -1.91 -10.26
C LEU A 201 4.57 -2.93 -9.12
N TYR A 202 5.72 -3.50 -8.83
CA TYR A 202 5.91 -4.39 -7.69
C TYR A 202 6.63 -3.63 -6.59
N ASP A 203 6.01 -3.56 -5.43
CA ASP A 203 6.50 -2.84 -4.26
C ASP A 203 6.80 -3.84 -3.15
N PHE A 204 8.06 -4.00 -2.79
CA PHE A 204 8.53 -4.92 -1.76
C PHE A 204 8.88 -4.16 -0.49
N VAL A 205 8.23 -4.53 0.62
CA VAL A 205 8.33 -3.79 1.87
C VAL A 205 8.56 -4.75 3.05
N PRO A 206 9.79 -4.91 3.55
CA PRO A 206 10.03 -5.44 4.88
C PRO A 206 9.54 -4.46 5.94
N LEU A 207 8.83 -4.98 6.92
CA LEU A 207 8.15 -4.21 7.96
C LEU A 207 8.44 -4.83 9.33
N GLY A 208 8.70 -3.98 10.30
CA GLY A 208 8.69 -4.32 11.72
C GLY A 208 7.61 -3.53 12.43
N GLY A 209 7.06 -4.06 13.51
CA GLY A 209 6.02 -3.34 14.24
C GLY A 209 5.72 -3.94 15.60
N ILE A 210 4.87 -3.22 16.31
CA ILE A 210 4.36 -3.61 17.62
C ILE A 210 2.84 -3.49 17.61
N SER A 211 2.16 -4.46 18.20
CA SER A 211 0.71 -4.43 18.34
C SER A 211 0.26 -4.73 19.75
N TYR A 212 -0.92 -4.26 20.08
CA TYR A 212 -1.61 -4.52 21.33
C TYR A 212 -2.88 -5.32 21.06
N VAL A 213 -3.10 -6.37 21.86
CA VAL A 213 -4.25 -7.28 21.77
C VAL A 213 -5.25 -6.92 22.87
N PHE A 214 -6.51 -6.69 22.52
CA PHE A 214 -7.56 -6.29 23.46
C PHE A 214 -8.83 -7.13 23.32
#